data_b265644caffa98c11ae969290cf2c98f
#
_entry.id   b265644caffa98c11ae969290cf2c98f
#
_cell.length_a   1.000
_cell.length_b   1.000
_cell.length_c   1.000
_cell.angle_alpha   90.00
_cell.angle_beta   90.00
_cell.angle_gamma   90.00
#
_symmetry.space_group_name_H-M   'P 1'
#
loop_
_entity.id
_entity.type
_entity.pdbx_description
1 polymer ?
#
loop_
_entity_poly.entity_id
_entity_poly.type
_entity_poly.pdbx_seq_one_letter_code
_entity_poly.pdbx_strand_id
1 'polypeptide(L)'
;MPATVEGRMDRLATVRRVTRGIDRWTVVRIGIVAGVFYAAWLAIEAFGRPYEFFDMKIYHGAVVWWASGNELYEFIQPDTTLGFTYPPFAGLAMLPMATLPVAAAGWINVLASIAALAVVLTALVGPIAKRCGWPRWFAVGLAVPLAAATEPVRETFGYGQVNLLLFALIMADMVALRWLARGRANHSLVGRGPLARFFFSGAWAGAGIGLATSIKLTPALFIVYLLLTKQWRVALTAVGTALGVTVATFVVAGHESMRYFTSVLWQTDRVGAADMTPNQSLAGVLARLYDSVETPGLLWLSFSLLMLAVGLSRAAHAHADGDELTAFTLVGLTANVISPISWSHHLVFVIPAVLVLADAALRRRGASQALSGVSGLRTPIWFPALTGLRHAAAAVGLYVLFVVSPIWPYEHRLPEVSHYADGLYGALMENSLALAIILLVAALPWRPGAEPAFYGDSPALHFTRQRNAA
;
A
#
# COMPACT_ATOMS: atom_id res chain seq x y z
N MET A 1 -20.89 34.22 54.38
CA MET A 1 -19.51 33.94 53.91
C MET A 1 -19.44 34.20 52.42
N PRO A 2 -18.63 35.13 51.91
CA PRO A 2 -18.59 35.42 50.47
C PRO A 2 -17.77 34.36 49.75
N ALA A 3 -18.36 33.78 48.70
CA ALA A 3 -17.67 32.90 47.79
C ALA A 3 -16.56 33.67 47.08
N THR A 4 -15.36 33.14 47.20
CA THR A 4 -14.10 33.75 46.80
C THR A 4 -14.05 34.10 45.31
N VAL A 5 -13.57 35.31 45.01
CA VAL A 5 -13.41 35.89 43.67
C VAL A 5 -12.53 35.02 42.76
N GLU A 6 -11.65 34.17 43.32
CA GLU A 6 -10.80 33.22 42.61
C GLU A 6 -11.54 32.18 41.76
N GLY A 7 -12.65 31.61 42.29
CA GLY A 7 -13.46 30.63 41.54
C GLY A 7 -14.18 31.20 40.33
N ARG A 8 -14.33 32.52 40.23
CA ARG A 8 -14.94 33.20 39.08
C ARG A 8 -13.94 33.53 37.99
N MET A 9 -12.67 33.78 38.35
CA MET A 9 -11.59 34.03 37.39
C MET A 9 -11.15 32.75 36.68
N ASP A 10 -11.13 31.62 37.37
CA ASP A 10 -10.82 30.33 36.76
C ASP A 10 -11.88 29.86 35.74
N ARG A 11 -13.16 30.11 36.02
CA ARG A 11 -14.24 29.83 35.04
C ARG A 11 -14.19 30.74 33.83
N LEU A 12 -13.79 32.01 33.97
CA LEU A 12 -13.62 32.93 32.85
C LEU A 12 -12.38 32.61 32.02
N ALA A 13 -11.28 32.09 32.64
CA ALA A 13 -10.12 31.62 31.95
C ALA A 13 -10.38 30.32 31.15
N THR A 14 -11.22 29.43 31.70
CA THR A 14 -11.67 28.19 31.03
C THR A 14 -12.60 28.50 29.86
N VAL A 15 -13.52 29.45 29.99
CA VAL A 15 -14.43 29.88 28.91
C VAL A 15 -13.65 30.62 27.81
N ARG A 16 -12.60 31.39 28.14
CA ARG A 16 -11.72 32.02 27.12
C ARG A 16 -10.88 31.04 26.32
N ARG A 17 -10.64 29.80 26.81
CA ARG A 17 -9.96 28.73 26.01
C ARG A 17 -10.90 28.10 25.00
N VAL A 18 -12.21 28.12 25.20
CA VAL A 18 -13.19 27.51 24.28
C VAL A 18 -13.55 28.47 23.11
N THR A 19 -13.33 29.77 23.25
CA THR A 19 -13.59 30.77 22.20
C THR A 19 -12.33 31.24 21.45
N ARG A 20 -11.27 30.43 21.36
CA ARG A 20 -10.25 30.67 20.34
C ARG A 20 -10.89 30.46 18.98
N GLY A 21 -11.27 31.53 18.32
CA GLY A 21 -11.74 31.53 16.95
C GLY A 21 -10.77 30.71 16.09
N ILE A 22 -11.32 29.99 15.11
CA ILE A 22 -10.52 29.18 14.19
C ILE A 22 -9.42 30.09 13.60
N ASP A 23 -8.14 29.74 13.83
CA ASP A 23 -7.00 30.48 13.30
C ASP A 23 -7.10 30.56 11.76
N ARG A 24 -6.80 31.73 11.19
CA ARG A 24 -6.83 31.98 9.74
C ARG A 24 -6.10 30.88 8.93
N TRP A 25 -5.00 30.37 9.46
CA TRP A 25 -4.26 29.30 8.80
C TRP A 25 -5.00 27.96 8.80
N THR A 26 -5.81 27.70 9.82
CA THR A 26 -6.68 26.53 9.86
C THR A 26 -7.78 26.65 8.80
N VAL A 27 -8.37 27.82 8.60
CA VAL A 27 -9.36 28.06 7.53
C VAL A 27 -8.72 27.85 6.16
N VAL A 28 -7.53 28.40 5.91
CA VAL A 28 -6.78 28.22 4.66
C VAL A 28 -6.51 26.73 4.43
N ARG A 29 -6.04 26.00 5.43
CA ARG A 29 -5.78 24.56 5.32
C ARG A 29 -7.03 23.74 5.00
N ILE A 30 -8.16 24.07 5.64
CA ILE A 30 -9.45 23.44 5.32
C ILE A 30 -9.83 23.71 3.86
N GLY A 31 -9.69 24.96 3.39
CA GLY A 31 -9.93 25.31 2.00
C GLY A 31 -9.04 24.55 1.01
N ILE A 32 -7.75 24.38 1.34
CA ILE A 32 -6.81 23.58 0.53
C ILE A 32 -7.24 22.10 0.50
N VAL A 33 -7.59 21.51 1.65
CA VAL A 33 -8.08 20.12 1.71
C VAL A 33 -9.34 19.96 0.87
N ALA A 34 -10.30 20.87 1.00
CA ALA A 34 -11.53 20.84 0.19
C ALA A 34 -11.22 20.96 -1.32
N GLY A 35 -10.29 21.85 -1.70
CA GLY A 35 -9.83 21.99 -3.10
C GLY A 35 -9.18 20.72 -3.64
N VAL A 36 -8.37 20.04 -2.81
CA VAL A 36 -7.74 18.75 -3.19
C VAL A 36 -8.77 17.63 -3.30
N PHE A 37 -9.76 17.58 -2.41
CA PHE A 37 -10.90 16.65 -2.55
C PHE A 37 -11.66 16.88 -3.86
N TYR A 38 -11.94 18.13 -4.19
CA TYR A 38 -12.61 18.47 -5.45
C TYR A 38 -11.76 18.11 -6.67
N ALA A 39 -10.46 18.41 -6.65
CA ALA A 39 -9.55 18.02 -7.74
C ALA A 39 -9.42 16.49 -7.88
N ALA A 40 -9.36 15.76 -6.78
CA ALA A 40 -9.36 14.30 -6.80
C ALA A 40 -10.66 13.72 -7.35
N TRP A 41 -11.80 14.30 -6.98
CA TRP A 41 -13.10 13.93 -7.54
C TRP A 41 -13.14 14.16 -9.06
N LEU A 42 -12.70 15.32 -9.54
CA LEU A 42 -12.61 15.61 -10.99
C LEU A 42 -11.67 14.61 -11.71
N ALA A 43 -10.56 14.22 -11.07
CA ALA A 43 -9.66 13.23 -11.66
C ALA A 43 -10.31 11.83 -11.72
N ILE A 44 -11.07 11.45 -10.71
CA ILE A 44 -11.82 10.18 -10.69
C ILE A 44 -12.89 10.19 -11.79
N GLU A 45 -13.63 11.29 -11.97
CA GLU A 45 -14.61 11.43 -13.04
C GLU A 45 -13.96 11.40 -14.45
N ALA A 46 -12.78 12.04 -14.60
CA ALA A 46 -12.09 12.13 -15.89
C ALA A 46 -11.41 10.83 -16.30
N PHE A 47 -10.89 10.06 -15.36
CA PHE A 47 -10.06 8.87 -15.60
C PHE A 47 -10.67 7.58 -15.02
N GLY A 48 -11.76 7.66 -14.28
CA GLY A 48 -12.48 6.50 -13.78
C GLY A 48 -13.36 5.86 -14.86
N ARG A 49 -13.87 4.68 -14.54
CA ARG A 49 -14.74 3.88 -15.43
C ARG A 49 -15.95 3.37 -14.64
N PRO A 50 -17.04 3.00 -15.28
CA PRO A 50 -18.14 2.33 -14.61
C PRO A 50 -17.77 0.88 -14.30
N TYR A 51 -17.38 0.60 -13.06
CA TYR A 51 -16.95 -0.74 -12.63
C TYR A 51 -18.08 -1.60 -12.06
N GLU A 52 -19.13 -0.96 -11.57
CA GLU A 52 -20.37 -1.60 -11.06
C GLU A 52 -20.13 -2.73 -10.05
N PHE A 53 -19.06 -2.65 -9.25
CA PHE A 53 -18.67 -3.70 -8.32
C PHE A 53 -18.47 -5.09 -8.96
N PHE A 54 -17.86 -5.13 -10.14
CA PHE A 54 -17.74 -6.36 -10.92
C PHE A 54 -17.13 -7.52 -10.11
N ASP A 55 -16.00 -7.30 -9.46
CA ASP A 55 -15.35 -8.34 -8.65
C ASP A 55 -16.14 -8.68 -7.38
N MET A 56 -16.79 -7.68 -6.79
CA MET A 56 -17.68 -7.91 -5.67
C MET A 56 -18.87 -8.79 -6.08
N LYS A 57 -19.39 -8.66 -7.31
CA LYS A 57 -20.44 -9.55 -7.84
C LYS A 57 -19.95 -11.01 -7.89
N ILE A 58 -18.69 -11.24 -8.28
CA ILE A 58 -18.08 -12.59 -8.29
C ILE A 58 -17.96 -13.11 -6.85
N TYR A 59 -17.41 -12.32 -5.93
CA TYR A 59 -17.23 -12.78 -4.54
C TYR A 59 -18.56 -13.03 -3.84
N HIS A 60 -19.50 -12.10 -3.97
CA HIS A 60 -20.83 -12.20 -3.40
C HIS A 60 -21.60 -13.40 -4.00
N GLY A 61 -21.61 -13.52 -5.33
CA GLY A 61 -22.26 -14.63 -6.02
C GLY A 61 -21.71 -15.98 -5.58
N ALA A 62 -20.38 -16.12 -5.48
CA ALA A 62 -19.73 -17.34 -5.04
C ALA A 62 -20.09 -17.72 -3.58
N VAL A 63 -20.11 -16.75 -2.65
CA VAL A 63 -20.47 -17.07 -1.26
C VAL A 63 -21.97 -17.31 -1.07
N VAL A 64 -22.84 -16.68 -1.85
CA VAL A 64 -24.29 -16.99 -1.89
C VAL A 64 -24.52 -18.39 -2.44
N TRP A 65 -23.83 -18.75 -3.54
CA TRP A 65 -23.85 -20.07 -4.13
C TRP A 65 -23.43 -21.14 -3.13
N TRP A 66 -22.32 -20.90 -2.44
CA TRP A 66 -21.80 -21.79 -1.40
C TRP A 66 -22.73 -21.91 -0.19
N ALA A 67 -23.28 -20.80 0.30
CA ALA A 67 -24.25 -20.78 1.39
C ALA A 67 -25.55 -21.54 1.05
N SER A 68 -25.85 -21.70 -0.24
CA SER A 68 -27.01 -22.48 -0.73
C SER A 68 -26.73 -24.00 -0.84
N GLY A 69 -25.55 -24.46 -0.38
CA GLY A 69 -25.18 -25.88 -0.35
C GLY A 69 -24.41 -26.37 -1.58
N ASN A 70 -23.97 -25.48 -2.47
CA ASN A 70 -23.15 -25.80 -3.64
C ASN A 70 -21.67 -25.67 -3.34
N GLU A 71 -20.80 -26.01 -4.28
CA GLU A 71 -19.34 -25.89 -4.11
C GLU A 71 -18.84 -24.47 -4.47
N LEU A 72 -18.03 -23.85 -3.61
CA LEU A 72 -17.54 -22.48 -3.75
C LEU A 72 -16.86 -22.22 -5.11
N TYR A 73 -16.03 -23.15 -5.56
CA TYR A 73 -15.24 -23.01 -6.77
C TYR A 73 -15.94 -23.42 -8.07
N GLU A 74 -17.17 -23.89 -7.99
CA GLU A 74 -18.01 -24.14 -9.17
C GLU A 74 -18.74 -22.89 -9.65
N PHE A 75 -18.86 -21.87 -8.78
CA PHE A 75 -19.48 -20.63 -9.18
C PHE A 75 -18.71 -19.97 -10.33
N ILE A 76 -19.43 -19.63 -11.38
CA ILE A 76 -18.98 -18.78 -12.49
C ILE A 76 -19.93 -17.61 -12.59
N GLN A 77 -19.39 -16.41 -12.66
CA GLN A 77 -20.19 -15.19 -12.84
C GLN A 77 -20.93 -15.26 -14.19
N PRO A 78 -22.27 -15.05 -14.23
CA PRO A 78 -23.04 -15.03 -15.46
C PRO A 78 -22.39 -14.16 -16.55
N ASP A 79 -22.48 -14.62 -17.79
CA ASP A 79 -21.92 -13.98 -18.98
C ASP A 79 -20.37 -13.83 -18.98
N THR A 80 -19.69 -14.60 -18.15
CA THR A 80 -18.22 -14.61 -18.06
C THR A 80 -17.67 -16.04 -17.89
N THR A 81 -16.35 -16.18 -17.93
CA THR A 81 -15.61 -17.38 -17.54
C THR A 81 -14.99 -17.28 -16.15
N LEU A 82 -15.28 -16.18 -15.43
CA LEU A 82 -14.61 -15.82 -14.18
C LEU A 82 -15.34 -16.37 -12.97
N GLY A 83 -14.59 -16.91 -12.01
CA GLY A 83 -15.12 -17.49 -10.79
C GLY A 83 -14.31 -17.06 -9.56
N PHE A 84 -14.62 -17.67 -8.42
CA PHE A 84 -13.86 -17.43 -7.19
C PHE A 84 -12.48 -18.08 -7.28
N THR A 85 -11.44 -17.30 -7.00
CA THR A 85 -10.03 -17.70 -7.20
C THR A 85 -9.16 -17.58 -5.94
N TYR A 86 -9.73 -17.06 -4.85
CA TYR A 86 -8.99 -16.88 -3.60
C TYR A 86 -8.94 -18.15 -2.75
N PRO A 87 -7.98 -18.26 -1.80
CA PRO A 87 -7.97 -19.34 -0.81
C PRO A 87 -9.31 -19.47 -0.08
N PRO A 88 -9.68 -20.67 0.37
CA PRO A 88 -11.01 -20.93 0.95
C PRO A 88 -11.30 -20.12 2.22
N PHE A 89 -10.27 -19.71 2.96
CA PHE A 89 -10.43 -18.77 4.08
C PHE A 89 -11.06 -17.44 3.63
N ALA A 90 -10.72 -16.94 2.44
CA ALA A 90 -11.34 -15.72 1.92
C ALA A 90 -12.86 -15.92 1.73
N GLY A 91 -13.28 -17.08 1.24
CA GLY A 91 -14.70 -17.45 1.15
C GLY A 91 -15.39 -17.46 2.52
N LEU A 92 -14.77 -18.06 3.54
CA LEU A 92 -15.29 -18.03 4.92
C LEU A 92 -15.37 -16.62 5.48
N ALA A 93 -14.34 -15.79 5.27
CA ALA A 93 -14.32 -14.40 5.73
C ALA A 93 -15.38 -13.54 5.03
N MET A 94 -15.71 -13.87 3.79
CA MET A 94 -16.73 -13.18 2.99
C MET A 94 -18.15 -13.76 3.17
N LEU A 95 -18.30 -14.94 3.77
CA LEU A 95 -19.58 -15.63 3.93
C LEU A 95 -20.69 -14.76 4.58
N PRO A 96 -20.41 -13.87 5.57
CA PRO A 96 -21.42 -12.97 6.08
C PRO A 96 -22.07 -12.06 5.04
N MET A 97 -21.40 -11.78 3.90
CA MET A 97 -21.96 -10.97 2.82
C MET A 97 -23.15 -11.66 2.12
N ALA A 98 -23.24 -13.00 2.20
CA ALA A 98 -24.34 -13.74 1.58
C ALA A 98 -25.74 -13.31 2.11
N THR A 99 -25.80 -12.68 3.28
CA THR A 99 -27.04 -12.17 3.88
C THR A 99 -27.39 -10.75 3.44
N LEU A 100 -26.55 -10.10 2.64
CA LEU A 100 -26.69 -8.71 2.23
C LEU A 100 -26.98 -8.61 0.72
N PRO A 101 -27.65 -7.56 0.25
CA PRO A 101 -27.64 -7.23 -1.16
C PRO A 101 -26.20 -6.92 -1.64
N VAL A 102 -25.86 -7.32 -2.86
CA VAL A 102 -24.49 -7.10 -3.42
C VAL A 102 -24.04 -5.64 -3.37
N ALA A 103 -24.94 -4.69 -3.63
CA ALA A 103 -24.64 -3.26 -3.53
C ALA A 103 -24.26 -2.84 -2.10
N ALA A 104 -24.97 -3.37 -1.09
CA ALA A 104 -24.64 -3.10 0.32
C ALA A 104 -23.27 -3.68 0.70
N ALA A 105 -22.96 -4.91 0.28
CA ALA A 105 -21.65 -5.54 0.48
C ALA A 105 -20.55 -4.70 -0.20
N GLY A 106 -20.76 -4.22 -1.44
CA GLY A 106 -19.85 -3.35 -2.17
C GLY A 106 -19.56 -2.05 -1.42
N TRP A 107 -20.59 -1.34 -0.96
CA TRP A 107 -20.41 -0.07 -0.24
C TRP A 107 -19.78 -0.27 1.14
N ILE A 108 -20.08 -1.33 1.86
CA ILE A 108 -19.41 -1.67 3.13
C ILE A 108 -17.91 -1.90 2.87
N ASN A 109 -17.55 -2.62 1.81
CA ASN A 109 -16.15 -2.84 1.43
C ASN A 109 -15.45 -1.53 1.05
N VAL A 110 -16.11 -0.62 0.32
CA VAL A 110 -15.57 0.71 -0.01
C VAL A 110 -15.30 1.53 1.25
N LEU A 111 -16.27 1.59 2.17
CA LEU A 111 -16.10 2.34 3.43
C LEU A 111 -14.98 1.74 4.29
N ALA A 112 -14.89 0.41 4.38
CA ALA A 112 -13.80 -0.27 5.07
C ALA A 112 -12.45 0.00 4.40
N SER A 113 -12.39 0.01 3.08
CA SER A 113 -11.19 0.33 2.29
C SER A 113 -10.75 1.79 2.48
N ILE A 114 -11.67 2.76 2.51
CA ILE A 114 -11.36 4.16 2.82
C ILE A 114 -10.82 4.30 4.24
N ALA A 115 -11.43 3.64 5.22
CA ALA A 115 -10.97 3.65 6.61
C ALA A 115 -9.57 3.04 6.72
N ALA A 116 -9.33 1.88 6.09
CA ALA A 116 -8.04 1.22 6.03
C ALA A 116 -6.95 2.11 5.41
N LEU A 117 -7.24 2.74 4.27
CA LEU A 117 -6.35 3.69 3.61
C LEU A 117 -6.02 4.89 4.50
N ALA A 118 -7.02 5.50 5.15
CA ALA A 118 -6.83 6.62 6.06
C ALA A 118 -5.96 6.26 7.27
N VAL A 119 -6.16 5.08 7.86
CA VAL A 119 -5.34 4.56 8.97
C VAL A 119 -3.89 4.38 8.52
N VAL A 120 -3.65 3.72 7.37
CA VAL A 120 -2.32 3.53 6.82
C VAL A 120 -1.66 4.87 6.54
N LEU A 121 -2.33 5.78 5.83
CA LEU A 121 -1.77 7.09 5.51
C LEU A 121 -1.46 7.92 6.76
N THR A 122 -2.26 7.80 7.83
CA THR A 122 -1.96 8.45 9.12
C THR A 122 -0.62 7.99 9.69
N ALA A 123 -0.26 6.72 9.49
CA ALA A 123 1.04 6.20 9.90
C ALA A 123 2.19 6.60 8.96
N LEU A 124 1.91 6.77 7.66
CA LEU A 124 2.95 6.99 6.64
C LEU A 124 3.32 8.46 6.41
N VAL A 125 2.34 9.38 6.50
CA VAL A 125 2.60 10.81 6.19
C VAL A 125 3.31 11.57 7.31
N GLY A 126 3.43 10.98 8.50
CA GLY A 126 4.00 11.63 9.68
C GLY A 126 5.37 12.29 9.45
N PRO A 127 6.37 11.62 8.84
CA PRO A 127 7.68 12.21 8.56
C PRO A 127 7.61 13.41 7.62
N ILE A 128 6.80 13.35 6.58
CA ILE A 128 6.60 14.45 5.62
C ILE A 128 5.93 15.63 6.33
N ALA A 129 4.86 15.38 7.06
CA ALA A 129 4.14 16.41 7.82
C ALA A 129 5.08 17.14 8.79
N LYS A 130 5.94 16.39 9.52
CA LYS A 130 6.93 16.98 10.45
C LYS A 130 7.95 17.86 9.72
N ARG A 131 8.47 17.44 8.57
CA ARG A 131 9.44 18.22 7.78
C ARG A 131 8.85 19.49 7.22
N CYS A 132 7.57 19.44 6.81
CA CYS A 132 6.84 20.58 6.27
C CYS A 132 6.24 21.48 7.37
N GLY A 133 6.34 21.11 8.66
CA GLY A 133 5.68 21.84 9.75
C GLY A 133 4.15 21.76 9.68
N TRP A 134 3.59 20.72 9.09
CA TRP A 134 2.16 20.56 8.89
C TRP A 134 1.50 19.82 10.05
N PRO A 135 0.29 20.22 10.48
CA PRO A 135 -0.53 19.41 11.37
C PRO A 135 -0.85 18.06 10.72
N ARG A 136 -0.89 16.99 11.51
CA ARG A 136 -1.17 15.64 10.97
C ARG A 136 -2.49 15.55 10.21
N TRP A 137 -3.56 16.15 10.75
CA TRP A 137 -4.87 16.14 10.10
C TRP A 137 -4.82 16.74 8.69
N PHE A 138 -4.05 17.80 8.50
CA PHE A 138 -3.88 18.45 7.19
C PHE A 138 -3.14 17.53 6.21
N ALA A 139 -2.03 16.92 6.65
CA ALA A 139 -1.29 15.99 5.81
C ALA A 139 -2.11 14.75 5.42
N VAL A 140 -2.91 14.19 6.34
CA VAL A 140 -3.82 13.07 6.07
C VAL A 140 -4.97 13.53 5.16
N GLY A 141 -5.54 14.71 5.42
CA GLY A 141 -6.59 15.29 4.60
C GLY A 141 -6.17 15.55 3.15
N LEU A 142 -4.88 15.79 2.88
CA LEU A 142 -4.33 15.84 1.53
C LEU A 142 -4.06 14.45 0.96
N ALA A 143 -3.46 13.57 1.75
CA ALA A 143 -2.99 12.27 1.27
C ALA A 143 -4.12 11.31 0.89
N VAL A 144 -5.24 11.32 1.62
CA VAL A 144 -6.38 10.43 1.35
C VAL A 144 -7.00 10.70 -0.02
N PRO A 145 -7.45 11.93 -0.37
CA PRO A 145 -8.01 12.18 -1.70
C PRO A 145 -6.98 12.03 -2.82
N LEU A 146 -5.71 12.41 -2.60
CA LEU A 146 -4.66 12.19 -3.58
C LEU A 146 -4.44 10.69 -3.86
N ALA A 147 -4.42 9.85 -2.83
CA ALA A 147 -4.33 8.41 -3.02
C ALA A 147 -5.58 7.84 -3.70
N ALA A 148 -6.79 8.32 -3.34
CA ALA A 148 -8.05 7.89 -3.93
C ALA A 148 -8.13 8.17 -5.45
N ALA A 149 -7.47 9.24 -5.92
CA ALA A 149 -7.42 9.57 -7.34
C ALA A 149 -6.52 8.63 -8.16
N THR A 150 -5.62 7.87 -7.51
CA THR A 150 -4.72 6.94 -8.22
C THR A 150 -5.47 5.70 -8.71
N GLU A 151 -5.06 5.18 -9.85
CA GLU A 151 -5.63 3.99 -10.49
C GLU A 151 -5.86 2.82 -9.52
N PRO A 152 -4.85 2.36 -8.74
CA PRO A 152 -5.04 1.19 -7.88
C PRO A 152 -6.13 1.38 -6.82
N VAL A 153 -6.32 2.61 -6.34
CA VAL A 153 -7.30 2.89 -5.28
C VAL A 153 -8.70 3.07 -5.86
N ARG A 154 -8.86 3.90 -6.90
CA ARG A 154 -10.18 4.11 -7.51
C ARG A 154 -10.76 2.82 -8.09
N GLU A 155 -9.92 1.96 -8.71
CA GLU A 155 -10.35 0.66 -9.19
C GLU A 155 -10.65 -0.32 -8.06
N THR A 156 -9.87 -0.32 -6.96
CA THR A 156 -10.22 -1.09 -5.76
C THR A 156 -11.61 -0.73 -5.24
N PHE A 157 -11.97 0.55 -5.25
CA PHE A 157 -13.31 0.99 -4.87
C PHE A 157 -14.36 0.56 -5.91
N GLY A 158 -14.10 0.81 -7.17
CA GLY A 158 -15.03 0.55 -8.26
C GLY A 158 -15.35 -0.93 -8.44
N TYR A 159 -14.36 -1.80 -8.41
CA TYR A 159 -14.54 -3.26 -8.48
C TYR A 159 -15.03 -3.89 -7.17
N GLY A 160 -14.91 -3.19 -6.04
CA GLY A 160 -15.21 -3.77 -4.73
C GLY A 160 -14.14 -4.75 -4.24
N GLN A 161 -12.88 -4.48 -4.57
CA GLN A 161 -11.72 -5.31 -4.27
C GLN A 161 -11.24 -5.19 -2.82
N VAL A 162 -10.56 -6.23 -2.32
CA VAL A 162 -10.04 -6.29 -0.93
C VAL A 162 -8.59 -5.79 -0.79
N ASN A 163 -7.98 -5.29 -1.86
CA ASN A 163 -6.55 -4.98 -1.91
C ASN A 163 -6.11 -3.96 -0.84
N LEU A 164 -6.92 -2.94 -0.55
CA LEU A 164 -6.61 -1.94 0.48
C LEU A 164 -6.70 -2.51 1.89
N LEU A 165 -7.56 -3.50 2.13
CA LEU A 165 -7.64 -4.22 3.40
C LEU A 165 -6.39 -5.08 3.60
N LEU A 166 -5.95 -5.81 2.57
CA LEU A 166 -4.70 -6.58 2.61
C LEU A 166 -3.48 -5.68 2.78
N PHE A 167 -3.44 -4.57 2.06
CA PHE A 167 -2.41 -3.54 2.22
C PHE A 167 -2.36 -3.01 3.66
N ALA A 168 -3.51 -2.74 4.27
CA ALA A 168 -3.58 -2.28 5.64
C ALA A 168 -3.07 -3.33 6.65
N LEU A 169 -3.38 -4.62 6.46
CA LEU A 169 -2.85 -5.72 7.29
C LEU A 169 -1.32 -5.78 7.21
N ILE A 170 -0.75 -5.72 6.00
CA ILE A 170 0.70 -5.74 5.80
C ILE A 170 1.36 -4.50 6.43
N MET A 171 0.79 -3.32 6.21
CA MET A 171 1.34 -2.08 6.76
C MET A 171 1.16 -1.98 8.28
N ALA A 172 0.15 -2.62 8.84
CA ALA A 172 -0.02 -2.75 10.28
C ALA A 172 1.14 -3.55 10.90
N ASP A 173 1.59 -4.63 10.27
CA ASP A 173 2.76 -5.39 10.71
C ASP A 173 4.05 -4.56 10.63
N MET A 174 4.22 -3.74 9.60
CA MET A 174 5.34 -2.79 9.53
C MET A 174 5.32 -1.80 10.72
N VAL A 175 4.15 -1.30 11.10
CA VAL A 175 4.01 -0.43 12.27
C VAL A 175 4.26 -1.20 13.57
N ALA A 176 3.79 -2.45 13.67
CA ALA A 176 4.03 -3.32 14.81
C ALA A 176 5.51 -3.65 15.01
N LEU A 177 6.26 -3.86 13.91
CA LEU A 177 7.72 -4.01 13.94
C LEU A 177 8.41 -2.80 14.57
N ARG A 178 7.96 -1.59 14.24
CA ARG A 178 8.47 -0.35 14.84
C ARG A 178 8.17 -0.27 16.33
N TRP A 179 6.97 -0.68 16.75
CA TRP A 179 6.63 -0.75 18.18
C TRP A 179 7.45 -1.80 18.92
N LEU A 180 7.67 -2.96 18.30
CA LEU A 180 8.50 -4.02 18.84
C LEU A 180 9.96 -3.56 19.07
N ALA A 181 10.54 -2.87 18.09
CA ALA A 181 11.89 -2.32 18.22
C ALA A 181 12.00 -1.30 19.36
N ARG A 182 10.97 -0.50 19.60
CA ARG A 182 10.91 0.50 20.68
C ARG A 182 10.62 -0.08 22.05
N GLY A 183 9.71 -1.06 22.14
CA GLY A 183 9.41 -1.73 23.39
C GLY A 183 10.66 -2.34 24.02
N ARG A 184 11.63 -2.73 23.19
CA ARG A 184 12.97 -3.16 23.63
C ARG A 184 13.85 -2.01 24.14
N ALA A 185 13.62 -0.78 23.68
CA ALA A 185 14.43 0.38 24.03
C ALA A 185 13.86 1.22 25.18
N ASN A 186 12.53 1.19 25.40
CA ASN A 186 11.84 2.05 26.36
C ASN A 186 10.77 1.30 27.15
N HIS A 187 10.85 1.37 28.49
CA HIS A 187 9.85 0.85 29.43
C HIS A 187 8.53 1.66 29.45
N SER A 188 8.20 2.38 28.38
CA SER A 188 7.09 3.35 28.29
C SER A 188 5.68 2.76 28.31
N LEU A 189 5.56 1.42 28.46
CA LEU A 189 4.27 0.73 28.55
C LEU A 189 3.79 0.52 30.00
N VAL A 190 4.58 0.96 30.99
CA VAL A 190 4.23 0.90 32.40
C VAL A 190 3.01 1.80 32.65
N GLY A 191 1.98 1.28 33.30
CA GLY A 191 0.74 2.01 33.59
C GLY A 191 -0.41 1.87 32.56
N ARG A 192 -0.17 1.21 31.41
CA ARG A 192 -1.23 0.92 30.42
C ARG A 192 -1.96 -0.38 30.76
N GLY A 193 -3.25 -0.46 30.45
CA GLY A 193 -4.02 -1.71 30.57
C GLY A 193 -3.50 -2.85 29.68
N PRO A 194 -3.86 -4.12 29.95
CA PRO A 194 -3.28 -5.29 29.27
C PRO A 194 -3.48 -5.28 27.74
N LEU A 195 -4.66 -4.89 27.25
CA LEU A 195 -4.94 -4.78 25.81
C LEU A 195 -4.07 -3.73 25.14
N ALA A 196 -3.95 -2.54 25.76
CA ALA A 196 -3.10 -1.47 25.23
C ALA A 196 -1.62 -1.90 25.23
N ARG A 197 -1.15 -2.62 26.28
CA ARG A 197 0.20 -3.19 26.32
C ARG A 197 0.42 -4.18 25.18
N PHE A 198 -0.52 -5.09 24.94
CA PHE A 198 -0.43 -6.05 23.84
C PHE A 198 -0.32 -5.34 22.48
N PHE A 199 -1.24 -4.42 22.18
CA PHE A 199 -1.22 -3.70 20.89
C PHE A 199 0.08 -2.91 20.69
N PHE A 200 0.45 -2.07 21.65
CA PHE A 200 1.64 -1.21 21.53
C PHE A 200 2.97 -1.91 21.75
N SER A 201 2.97 -3.17 22.17
CA SER A 201 4.20 -3.97 22.27
C SER A 201 4.73 -4.41 20.91
N GLY A 202 3.89 -4.42 19.87
CA GLY A 202 4.21 -5.01 18.59
C GLY A 202 4.37 -6.54 18.63
N ALA A 203 3.91 -7.19 19.71
CA ALA A 203 4.07 -8.63 19.88
C ALA A 203 3.35 -9.46 18.81
N TRP A 204 2.34 -8.90 18.19
CA TRP A 204 1.54 -9.48 17.13
C TRP A 204 2.12 -9.28 15.71
N ALA A 205 3.28 -8.59 15.58
CA ALA A 205 3.92 -8.39 14.28
C ALA A 205 4.10 -9.72 13.55
N GLY A 206 3.67 -9.76 12.29
CA GLY A 206 3.59 -10.94 11.44
C GLY A 206 2.16 -11.50 11.29
N ALA A 207 1.26 -11.23 12.22
CA ALA A 207 -0.11 -11.74 12.15
C ALA A 207 -0.88 -11.14 10.96
N GLY A 208 -0.68 -9.86 10.64
CA GLY A 208 -1.29 -9.18 9.51
C GLY A 208 -0.86 -9.79 8.17
N ILE A 209 0.45 -10.04 8.00
CA ILE A 209 1.01 -10.72 6.80
C ILE A 209 0.44 -12.14 6.70
N GLY A 210 0.38 -12.88 7.81
CA GLY A 210 -0.19 -14.22 7.83
C GLY A 210 -1.66 -14.26 7.42
N LEU A 211 -2.49 -13.35 7.97
CA LEU A 211 -3.90 -13.21 7.58
C LEU A 211 -4.04 -12.79 6.12
N ALA A 212 -3.26 -11.81 5.67
CA ALA A 212 -3.28 -11.37 4.27
C ALA A 212 -2.92 -12.51 3.32
N THR A 213 -1.93 -13.35 3.68
CA THR A 213 -1.53 -14.55 2.92
C THR A 213 -2.66 -15.59 2.87
N SER A 214 -3.43 -15.75 3.95
CA SER A 214 -4.57 -16.67 4.00
C SER A 214 -5.75 -16.20 3.13
N ILE A 215 -5.88 -14.89 2.88
CA ILE A 215 -6.90 -14.33 1.99
C ILE A 215 -6.44 -14.35 0.53
N LYS A 216 -5.17 -14.04 0.28
CA LYS A 216 -4.55 -13.97 -1.06
C LYS A 216 -3.08 -14.37 -0.94
N LEU A 217 -2.58 -15.27 -1.80
CA LEU A 217 -1.22 -15.82 -1.62
C LEU A 217 -0.08 -14.82 -1.86
N THR A 218 -0.31 -13.76 -2.65
CA THR A 218 0.72 -12.77 -3.00
C THR A 218 1.48 -12.18 -1.79
N PRO A 219 0.85 -11.89 -0.62
CA PRO A 219 1.54 -11.42 0.58
C PRO A 219 2.56 -12.40 1.16
N ALA A 220 2.57 -13.68 0.76
CA ALA A 220 3.57 -14.65 1.23
C ALA A 220 5.02 -14.22 0.94
N LEU A 221 5.25 -13.36 -0.07
CA LEU A 221 6.60 -12.83 -0.36
C LEU A 221 7.16 -12.02 0.82
N PHE A 222 6.30 -11.39 1.64
CA PHE A 222 6.73 -10.71 2.86
C PHE A 222 7.30 -11.69 3.90
N ILE A 223 6.80 -12.94 3.96
CA ILE A 223 7.37 -13.97 4.82
C ILE A 223 8.80 -14.30 4.39
N VAL A 224 9.02 -14.44 3.06
CA VAL A 224 10.37 -14.67 2.51
C VAL A 224 11.30 -13.52 2.85
N TYR A 225 10.85 -12.28 2.70
CA TYR A 225 11.60 -11.09 3.11
C TYR A 225 11.98 -11.10 4.60
N LEU A 226 11.03 -11.41 5.48
CA LEU A 226 11.26 -11.48 6.92
C LEU A 226 12.30 -12.56 7.27
N LEU A 227 12.29 -13.71 6.59
CA LEU A 227 13.29 -14.77 6.74
C LEU A 227 14.67 -14.30 6.28
N LEU A 228 14.78 -13.67 5.11
CA LEU A 228 16.03 -13.15 4.56
C LEU A 228 16.66 -12.07 5.44
N THR A 229 15.84 -11.23 6.05
CA THR A 229 16.29 -10.17 6.99
C THR A 229 16.45 -10.67 8.42
N LYS A 230 16.36 -12.00 8.65
CA LYS A 230 16.53 -12.64 9.96
C LYS A 230 15.55 -12.15 11.04
N GLN A 231 14.39 -11.67 10.64
CA GLN A 231 13.30 -11.28 11.53
C GLN A 231 12.48 -12.52 11.96
N TRP A 232 13.16 -13.56 12.45
CA TRP A 232 12.63 -14.91 12.67
C TRP A 232 11.34 -14.96 13.48
N ARG A 233 11.26 -14.15 14.55
CA ARG A 233 10.05 -14.11 15.38
C ARG A 233 8.82 -13.68 14.59
N VAL A 234 8.96 -12.63 13.78
CA VAL A 234 7.88 -12.06 12.99
C VAL A 234 7.52 -12.99 11.84
N ALA A 235 8.53 -13.57 11.18
CA ALA A 235 8.35 -14.60 10.16
C ALA A 235 7.59 -15.81 10.70
N LEU A 236 7.98 -16.34 11.87
CA LEU A 236 7.29 -17.47 12.51
C LEU A 236 5.87 -17.12 12.94
N THR A 237 5.62 -15.88 13.39
CA THR A 237 4.25 -15.41 13.65
C THR A 237 3.42 -15.39 12.39
N ALA A 238 3.97 -14.89 11.26
CA ALA A 238 3.27 -14.84 9.98
C ALA A 238 2.98 -16.26 9.46
N VAL A 239 3.97 -17.14 9.45
CA VAL A 239 3.80 -18.55 9.07
C VAL A 239 2.78 -19.24 9.98
N GLY A 240 2.93 -19.10 11.31
CA GLY A 240 2.03 -19.70 12.29
C GLY A 240 0.58 -19.22 12.13
N THR A 241 0.39 -17.91 11.84
CA THR A 241 -0.95 -17.36 11.56
C THR A 241 -1.51 -17.93 10.26
N ALA A 242 -0.75 -17.92 9.17
CA ALA A 242 -1.19 -18.45 7.89
C ALA A 242 -1.55 -19.94 7.98
N LEU A 243 -0.67 -20.75 8.61
CA LEU A 243 -0.91 -22.18 8.80
C LEU A 243 -2.10 -22.43 9.74
N GLY A 244 -2.17 -21.71 10.87
CA GLY A 244 -3.28 -21.86 11.81
C GLY A 244 -4.64 -21.54 11.17
N VAL A 245 -4.72 -20.46 10.40
CA VAL A 245 -5.92 -20.09 9.65
C VAL A 245 -6.24 -21.14 8.58
N THR A 246 -5.23 -21.61 7.84
CA THR A 246 -5.43 -22.65 6.81
C THR A 246 -5.93 -23.97 7.44
N VAL A 247 -5.33 -24.42 8.54
CA VAL A 247 -5.76 -25.64 9.25
C VAL A 247 -7.19 -25.47 9.79
N ALA A 248 -7.49 -24.32 10.41
CA ALA A 248 -8.85 -24.04 10.87
C ALA A 248 -9.86 -24.06 9.71
N THR A 249 -9.46 -23.54 8.54
CA THR A 249 -10.29 -23.59 7.33
C THR A 249 -10.48 -25.00 6.82
N PHE A 250 -9.44 -25.85 6.87
CA PHE A 250 -9.59 -27.28 6.52
C PHE A 250 -10.57 -28.01 7.44
N VAL A 251 -10.65 -27.66 8.72
CA VAL A 251 -11.61 -28.27 9.66
C VAL A 251 -13.05 -27.87 9.31
N VAL A 252 -13.27 -26.61 8.90
CA VAL A 252 -14.61 -26.06 8.64
C VAL A 252 -15.06 -26.33 7.20
N ALA A 253 -14.16 -26.24 6.23
CA ALA A 253 -14.41 -26.30 4.78
C ALA A 253 -13.37 -27.21 4.11
N GLY A 254 -13.30 -28.47 4.55
CA GLY A 254 -12.27 -29.43 4.11
C GLY A 254 -12.31 -29.73 2.63
N HIS A 255 -13.52 -29.90 2.07
CA HIS A 255 -13.71 -30.16 0.64
C HIS A 255 -13.17 -28.99 -0.21
N GLU A 256 -13.58 -27.78 0.10
CA GLU A 256 -13.14 -26.55 -0.59
C GLU A 256 -11.63 -26.35 -0.45
N SER A 257 -11.09 -26.63 0.72
CA SER A 257 -9.65 -26.52 0.97
C SER A 257 -8.86 -27.52 0.13
N MET A 258 -9.28 -28.79 0.09
CA MET A 258 -8.66 -29.80 -0.75
C MET A 258 -8.71 -29.38 -2.22
N ARG A 259 -9.89 -29.02 -2.72
CA ARG A 259 -10.10 -28.61 -4.11
C ARG A 259 -9.22 -27.40 -4.49
N TYR A 260 -9.12 -26.43 -3.60
CA TYR A 260 -8.28 -25.25 -3.84
C TYR A 260 -6.81 -25.63 -4.05
N PHE A 261 -6.20 -26.32 -3.10
CA PHE A 261 -4.77 -26.62 -3.14
C PHE A 261 -4.38 -27.67 -4.18
N THR A 262 -5.28 -28.57 -4.55
CA THR A 262 -4.99 -29.62 -5.54
C THR A 262 -5.34 -29.23 -6.98
N SER A 263 -6.27 -28.30 -7.20
CA SER A 263 -6.75 -27.95 -8.53
C SER A 263 -6.79 -26.44 -8.79
N VAL A 264 -7.61 -25.68 -8.06
CA VAL A 264 -7.94 -24.29 -8.40
C VAL A 264 -6.71 -23.37 -8.40
N LEU A 265 -5.79 -23.56 -7.47
CA LEU A 265 -4.54 -22.80 -7.36
C LEU A 265 -3.71 -22.82 -8.65
N TRP A 266 -3.82 -23.89 -9.42
CA TRP A 266 -3.02 -24.12 -10.63
C TRP A 266 -3.73 -23.69 -11.93
N GLN A 267 -4.99 -23.27 -11.84
CA GLN A 267 -5.82 -22.80 -12.96
C GLN A 267 -5.75 -21.28 -13.08
N THR A 268 -4.68 -20.78 -13.69
CA THR A 268 -4.46 -19.32 -13.84
C THR A 268 -5.40 -18.66 -14.84
N ASP A 269 -5.94 -19.42 -15.78
CA ASP A 269 -6.94 -19.03 -16.77
C ASP A 269 -8.27 -18.56 -16.14
N ARG A 270 -8.60 -19.05 -14.95
CA ARG A 270 -9.79 -18.61 -14.18
C ARG A 270 -9.73 -17.15 -13.74
N VAL A 271 -8.55 -16.54 -13.73
CA VAL A 271 -8.34 -15.12 -13.28
C VAL A 271 -8.48 -14.16 -14.47
N GLY A 272 -8.32 -14.65 -15.70
CA GLY A 272 -8.34 -13.89 -16.94
C GLY A 272 -7.10 -14.14 -17.79
N ALA A 273 -7.13 -13.70 -19.05
CA ALA A 273 -6.01 -13.87 -19.98
C ALA A 273 -4.79 -13.03 -19.57
N ALA A 274 -3.59 -13.58 -19.78
CA ALA A 274 -2.36 -12.94 -19.34
C ALA A 274 -2.05 -11.67 -20.14
N ASP A 275 -2.43 -11.62 -21.40
CA ASP A 275 -2.19 -10.52 -22.35
C ASP A 275 -3.14 -9.31 -22.17
N MET A 276 -4.19 -9.43 -21.36
CA MET A 276 -5.10 -8.31 -21.11
C MET A 276 -4.34 -7.07 -20.62
N THR A 277 -4.64 -5.91 -21.20
CA THR A 277 -4.01 -4.62 -20.87
C THR A 277 -3.98 -4.28 -19.37
N PRO A 278 -5.04 -4.55 -18.58
CA PRO A 278 -4.97 -4.32 -17.12
C PRO A 278 -3.95 -5.19 -16.40
N ASN A 279 -3.46 -6.28 -16.99
CA ASN A 279 -2.41 -7.11 -16.37
C ASN A 279 -1.05 -6.42 -16.47
N GLN A 280 -0.68 -5.68 -15.46
CA GLN A 280 0.55 -4.91 -15.36
C GLN A 280 1.66 -5.68 -14.61
N SER A 281 1.69 -7.00 -14.76
CA SER A 281 2.79 -7.88 -14.33
C SER A 281 3.82 -8.04 -15.44
N LEU A 282 4.98 -8.61 -15.08
CA LEU A 282 5.98 -9.02 -16.06
C LEU A 282 5.43 -10.06 -17.06
N ALA A 283 4.56 -10.96 -16.58
CA ALA A 283 3.88 -11.94 -17.43
C ALA A 283 3.02 -11.26 -18.50
N GLY A 284 2.23 -10.25 -18.10
CA GLY A 284 1.41 -9.48 -19.02
C GLY A 284 2.23 -8.72 -20.07
N VAL A 285 3.34 -8.08 -19.62
CA VAL A 285 4.27 -7.41 -20.55
C VAL A 285 4.80 -8.40 -21.60
N LEU A 286 5.26 -9.56 -21.16
CA LEU A 286 5.81 -10.56 -22.08
C LEU A 286 4.73 -11.15 -23.00
N ALA A 287 3.54 -11.43 -22.51
CA ALA A 287 2.43 -11.91 -23.32
C ALA A 287 2.11 -10.93 -24.46
N ARG A 288 1.96 -9.65 -24.14
CA ARG A 288 1.71 -8.59 -25.13
C ARG A 288 2.88 -8.40 -26.11
N LEU A 289 4.13 -8.49 -25.64
CA LEU A 289 5.30 -8.34 -26.53
C LEU A 289 5.51 -9.51 -27.50
N TYR A 290 4.96 -10.68 -27.20
CA TYR A 290 5.11 -11.87 -28.05
C TYR A 290 3.83 -12.26 -28.81
N ASP A 291 2.78 -11.41 -28.80
CA ASP A 291 1.48 -11.67 -29.41
C ASP A 291 0.91 -13.05 -29.04
N SER A 292 0.92 -13.32 -27.78
CA SER A 292 0.55 -14.63 -27.27
C SER A 292 -0.40 -14.47 -26.08
N VAL A 293 -1.54 -15.14 -26.15
CA VAL A 293 -2.45 -15.28 -25.02
C VAL A 293 -1.72 -15.92 -23.84
N GLU A 294 -0.73 -16.77 -24.14
CA GLU A 294 0.12 -17.42 -23.14
C GLU A 294 1.46 -16.72 -23.01
N THR A 295 1.84 -16.42 -21.78
CA THR A 295 3.15 -15.85 -21.47
C THR A 295 4.27 -16.84 -21.80
N PRO A 296 5.37 -16.42 -22.47
CA PRO A 296 6.54 -17.28 -22.67
C PRO A 296 7.16 -17.71 -21.33
N GLY A 297 6.82 -18.93 -20.85
CA GLY A 297 7.05 -19.37 -19.47
C GLY A 297 8.50 -19.31 -19.00
N LEU A 298 9.46 -19.71 -19.84
CA LEU A 298 10.89 -19.67 -19.49
C LEU A 298 11.42 -18.24 -19.37
N LEU A 299 10.97 -17.33 -20.25
CA LEU A 299 11.36 -15.91 -20.16
C LEU A 299 10.75 -15.27 -18.92
N TRP A 300 9.46 -15.50 -18.67
CA TRP A 300 8.80 -15.02 -17.46
C TRP A 300 9.52 -15.53 -16.20
N LEU A 301 9.82 -16.82 -16.11
CA LEU A 301 10.53 -17.39 -14.96
C LEU A 301 11.90 -16.75 -14.77
N SER A 302 12.69 -16.62 -15.85
CA SER A 302 14.05 -16.06 -15.80
C SER A 302 14.05 -14.60 -15.33
N PHE A 303 13.20 -13.76 -15.92
CA PHE A 303 13.09 -12.36 -15.53
C PHE A 303 12.44 -12.20 -14.15
N SER A 304 11.49 -13.07 -13.77
CA SER A 304 10.90 -13.07 -12.44
C SER A 304 11.92 -13.41 -11.36
N LEU A 305 12.80 -14.40 -11.59
CA LEU A 305 13.89 -14.72 -10.67
C LEU A 305 14.87 -13.55 -10.54
N LEU A 306 15.20 -12.87 -11.65
CA LEU A 306 16.04 -11.67 -11.62
C LEU A 306 15.39 -10.57 -10.80
N MET A 307 14.12 -10.24 -11.08
CA MET A 307 13.39 -9.20 -10.36
C MET A 307 13.20 -9.53 -8.88
N LEU A 308 12.98 -10.80 -8.55
CA LEU A 308 12.92 -11.31 -7.19
C LEU A 308 14.25 -11.09 -6.46
N ALA A 309 15.38 -11.47 -7.09
CA ALA A 309 16.71 -11.28 -6.53
C ALA A 309 17.03 -9.79 -6.31
N VAL A 310 16.78 -8.93 -7.30
CA VAL A 310 16.99 -7.49 -7.20
C VAL A 310 16.11 -6.89 -6.12
N GLY A 311 14.80 -7.16 -6.14
CA GLY A 311 13.84 -6.57 -5.23
C GLY A 311 14.08 -6.96 -3.77
N LEU A 312 14.28 -8.24 -3.50
CA LEU A 312 14.55 -8.72 -2.13
C LEU A 312 15.93 -8.29 -1.62
N SER A 313 16.97 -8.28 -2.47
CA SER A 313 18.30 -7.76 -2.09
C SER A 313 18.19 -6.28 -1.69
N ARG A 314 17.52 -5.46 -2.51
CA ARG A 314 17.31 -4.03 -2.22
C ARG A 314 16.46 -3.80 -0.98
N ALA A 315 15.43 -4.60 -0.78
CA ALA A 315 14.60 -4.56 0.44
C ALA A 315 15.42 -4.91 1.68
N ALA A 316 16.29 -5.93 1.60
CA ALA A 316 17.19 -6.29 2.71
C ALA A 316 18.20 -5.18 3.03
N HIS A 317 18.77 -4.50 2.03
CA HIS A 317 19.64 -3.34 2.26
C HIS A 317 18.88 -2.15 2.87
N ALA A 318 17.68 -1.85 2.37
CA ALA A 318 16.84 -0.80 2.94
C ALA A 318 16.51 -1.07 4.42
N HIS A 319 16.20 -2.35 4.75
CA HIS A 319 16.00 -2.78 6.14
C HIS A 319 17.27 -2.60 6.98
N ALA A 320 18.42 -3.07 6.49
CA ALA A 320 19.71 -2.94 7.19
C ALA A 320 20.08 -1.49 7.48
N ASP A 321 19.74 -0.58 6.56
CA ASP A 321 19.94 0.87 6.72
C ASP A 321 18.83 1.57 7.53
N GLY A 322 17.86 0.83 8.08
CA GLY A 322 16.78 1.37 8.92
C GLY A 322 15.69 2.11 8.13
N ASP A 323 15.35 1.68 6.92
CA ASP A 323 14.20 2.18 6.14
C ASP A 323 13.20 1.06 5.84
N GLU A 324 12.48 0.64 6.85
CA GLU A 324 11.49 -0.45 6.76
C GLU A 324 10.35 -0.13 5.79
N LEU A 325 9.94 1.14 5.68
CA LEU A 325 8.91 1.54 4.73
C LEU A 325 9.35 1.27 3.29
N THR A 326 10.57 1.63 2.93
CA THR A 326 11.09 1.34 1.59
C THR A 326 11.27 -0.16 1.39
N ALA A 327 11.71 -0.90 2.41
CA ALA A 327 11.83 -2.35 2.34
C ALA A 327 10.47 -3.01 2.03
N PHE A 328 9.43 -2.71 2.80
CA PHE A 328 8.07 -3.22 2.55
C PHE A 328 7.53 -2.80 1.19
N THR A 329 7.80 -1.55 0.78
CA THR A 329 7.39 -1.06 -0.55
C THR A 329 8.05 -1.86 -1.66
N LEU A 330 9.34 -2.12 -1.57
CA LEU A 330 10.08 -2.93 -2.56
C LEU A 330 9.56 -4.37 -2.62
N VAL A 331 9.26 -5.00 -1.48
CA VAL A 331 8.67 -6.35 -1.45
C VAL A 331 7.31 -6.38 -2.13
N GLY A 332 6.43 -5.42 -1.82
CA GLY A 332 5.10 -5.33 -2.42
C GLY A 332 5.14 -5.09 -3.93
N LEU A 333 6.00 -4.16 -4.39
CA LEU A 333 6.21 -3.91 -5.82
C LEU A 333 6.80 -5.15 -6.52
N THR A 334 7.76 -5.83 -5.90
CA THR A 334 8.35 -7.07 -6.45
C THR A 334 7.29 -8.15 -6.60
N ALA A 335 6.43 -8.34 -5.60
CA ALA A 335 5.32 -9.28 -5.66
C ALA A 335 4.39 -9.01 -6.85
N ASN A 336 4.08 -7.73 -7.11
CA ASN A 336 3.27 -7.34 -8.26
C ASN A 336 3.98 -7.61 -9.60
N VAL A 337 5.29 -7.35 -9.68
CA VAL A 337 6.06 -7.57 -10.92
C VAL A 337 6.13 -9.05 -11.28
N ILE A 338 6.42 -9.94 -10.31
CA ILE A 338 6.65 -11.37 -10.58
C ILE A 338 5.38 -12.21 -10.63
N SER A 339 4.25 -11.69 -10.15
CA SER A 339 2.96 -12.40 -10.21
C SER A 339 2.59 -12.71 -11.66
N PRO A 340 2.02 -13.89 -11.98
CA PRO A 340 1.51 -14.16 -13.33
C PRO A 340 0.41 -13.18 -13.74
N ILE A 341 -0.43 -12.77 -12.77
CA ILE A 341 -1.47 -11.76 -12.98
C ILE A 341 -1.39 -10.70 -11.89
N SER A 342 -1.24 -9.45 -12.32
CA SER A 342 -1.24 -8.27 -11.46
C SER A 342 -2.04 -7.16 -12.11
N TRP A 343 -3.35 -7.16 -11.84
CA TRP A 343 -4.24 -6.13 -12.35
C TRP A 343 -3.84 -4.75 -11.83
N SER A 344 -4.19 -3.69 -12.55
CA SER A 344 -3.87 -2.29 -12.17
C SER A 344 -4.28 -1.94 -10.73
N HIS A 345 -5.39 -2.49 -10.23
CA HIS A 345 -5.85 -2.32 -8.86
C HIS A 345 -5.02 -3.08 -7.80
N HIS A 346 -4.11 -3.97 -8.20
CA HIS A 346 -3.17 -4.61 -7.26
C HIS A 346 -1.98 -3.71 -6.89
N LEU A 347 -1.70 -2.66 -7.68
CA LEU A 347 -0.49 -1.86 -7.60
C LEU A 347 -0.50 -0.84 -6.43
N VAL A 348 -1.17 -1.14 -5.32
CA VAL A 348 -1.35 -0.23 -4.18
C VAL A 348 -0.04 0.20 -3.52
N PHE A 349 1.05 -0.57 -3.68
CA PHE A 349 2.37 -0.22 -3.16
C PHE A 349 3.04 0.96 -3.88
N VAL A 350 2.45 1.48 -4.95
CA VAL A 350 2.86 2.75 -5.55
C VAL A 350 2.60 3.93 -4.60
N ILE A 351 1.60 3.84 -3.71
CA ILE A 351 1.30 4.90 -2.73
C ILE A 351 2.50 5.15 -1.81
N PRO A 352 3.02 4.16 -1.07
CA PRO A 352 4.22 4.37 -0.27
C PRO A 352 5.46 4.70 -1.12
N ALA A 353 5.56 4.22 -2.38
CA ALA A 353 6.67 4.59 -3.27
C ALA A 353 6.70 6.11 -3.56
N VAL A 354 5.54 6.72 -3.85
CA VAL A 354 5.42 8.18 -4.02
C VAL A 354 5.83 8.91 -2.74
N LEU A 355 5.39 8.44 -1.55
CA LEU A 355 5.76 9.02 -0.27
C LEU A 355 7.26 8.88 0.02
N VAL A 356 7.89 7.76 -0.33
CA VAL A 356 9.34 7.55 -0.22
C VAL A 356 10.10 8.55 -1.08
N LEU A 357 9.69 8.72 -2.33
CA LEU A 357 10.31 9.68 -3.26
C LEU A 357 10.15 11.13 -2.76
N ALA A 358 8.97 11.50 -2.28
CA ALA A 358 8.69 12.82 -1.73
C ALA A 358 9.54 13.11 -0.47
N ASP A 359 9.61 12.15 0.48
CA ASP A 359 10.45 12.30 1.68
C ASP A 359 11.95 12.31 1.34
N ALA A 360 12.41 11.53 0.35
CA ALA A 360 13.78 11.56 -0.13
C ALA A 360 14.15 12.93 -0.72
N ALA A 361 13.23 13.55 -1.48
CA ALA A 361 13.41 14.90 -2.00
C ALA A 361 13.58 15.93 -0.87
N LEU A 362 12.67 15.90 0.11
CA LEU A 362 12.69 16.81 1.26
C LEU A 362 13.95 16.63 2.12
N ARG A 363 14.39 15.40 2.37
CA ARG A 363 15.62 15.09 3.12
C ARG A 363 16.85 15.66 2.43
N ARG A 364 16.99 15.45 1.12
CA ARG A 364 18.12 15.94 0.34
C ARG A 364 18.17 17.47 0.33
N ARG A 365 17.02 18.11 0.17
CA ARG A 365 16.91 19.57 0.24
C ARG A 365 17.32 20.11 1.62
N GLY A 366 16.82 19.51 2.70
CA GLY A 366 17.16 19.89 4.07
C GLY A 366 18.65 19.70 4.39
N ALA A 367 19.26 18.59 3.96
CA ALA A 367 20.68 18.35 4.12
C ALA A 367 21.53 19.39 3.37
N SER A 368 21.15 19.74 2.14
CA SER A 368 21.82 20.76 1.34
C SER A 368 21.71 22.16 1.98
N GLN A 369 20.55 22.51 2.53
CA GLN A 369 20.37 23.77 3.25
C GLN A 369 21.25 23.84 4.52
N ALA A 370 21.33 22.72 5.26
CA ALA A 370 22.21 22.65 6.43
C ALA A 370 23.70 22.81 6.07
N LEU A 371 24.13 22.17 4.97
CA LEU A 371 25.51 22.32 4.47
C LEU A 371 25.82 23.77 4.02
N SER A 372 24.86 24.44 3.38
CA SER A 372 25.02 25.84 2.95
C SER A 372 25.13 26.82 4.12
N GLY A 373 24.66 26.46 5.31
CA GLY A 373 24.77 27.25 6.54
C GLY A 373 26.09 27.04 7.29
N VAL A 374 26.95 26.09 6.86
CA VAL A 374 28.26 25.88 7.49
C VAL A 374 29.26 26.95 7.01
N SER A 375 29.80 27.72 7.94
CA SER A 375 30.82 28.76 7.65
C SER A 375 32.04 28.13 6.96
N GLY A 376 32.39 28.64 5.78
CA GLY A 376 33.52 28.15 4.97
C GLY A 376 33.16 27.36 3.72
N LEU A 377 31.95 26.85 3.59
CA LEU A 377 31.47 26.19 2.37
C LEU A 377 30.78 27.24 1.45
N ARG A 378 31.42 27.62 0.35
CA ARG A 378 30.78 28.45 -0.69
C ARG A 378 29.95 27.58 -1.62
N THR A 379 28.71 27.26 -1.22
CA THR A 379 27.75 26.62 -2.13
C THR A 379 27.01 27.68 -2.93
N PRO A 380 26.82 27.52 -4.25
CA PRO A 380 26.02 28.43 -5.04
C PRO A 380 24.59 28.52 -4.49
N ILE A 381 23.97 29.70 -4.55
CA ILE A 381 22.60 29.97 -4.02
C ILE A 381 21.54 28.99 -4.61
N TRP A 382 21.73 28.58 -5.86
CA TRP A 382 20.83 27.65 -6.56
C TRP A 382 21.01 26.17 -6.15
N PHE A 383 22.15 25.80 -5.55
CA PHE A 383 22.45 24.40 -5.20
C PHE A 383 21.41 23.77 -4.25
N PRO A 384 20.97 24.41 -3.15
CA PRO A 384 19.90 23.89 -2.31
C PRO A 384 18.55 23.77 -3.02
N ALA A 385 18.29 24.64 -4.00
CA ALA A 385 17.02 24.62 -4.74
C ALA A 385 16.93 23.43 -5.70
N LEU A 386 18.05 23.03 -6.32
CA LEU A 386 18.10 21.89 -7.25
C LEU A 386 18.29 20.55 -6.54
N THR A 387 18.81 20.58 -5.30
CA THR A 387 19.02 19.35 -4.54
C THR A 387 17.69 18.67 -4.19
N GLY A 388 17.53 17.43 -4.62
CA GLY A 388 16.31 16.67 -4.44
C GLY A 388 15.28 16.81 -5.58
N LEU A 389 15.49 17.73 -6.54
CA LEU A 389 14.54 17.97 -7.64
C LEU A 389 14.22 16.70 -8.44
N ARG A 390 15.22 15.85 -8.72
CA ARG A 390 15.00 14.58 -9.44
C ARG A 390 14.03 13.66 -8.71
N HIS A 391 14.07 13.61 -7.37
CA HIS A 391 13.17 12.75 -6.58
C HIS A 391 11.77 13.38 -6.48
N ALA A 392 11.70 14.72 -6.41
CA ALA A 392 10.43 15.44 -6.47
C ALA A 392 9.76 15.24 -7.84
N ALA A 393 10.51 15.39 -8.93
CA ALA A 393 10.02 15.15 -10.28
C ALA A 393 9.57 13.70 -10.47
N ALA A 394 10.34 12.73 -9.95
CA ALA A 394 9.95 11.32 -9.98
C ALA A 394 8.68 11.05 -9.16
N ALA A 395 8.52 11.67 -7.98
CA ALA A 395 7.31 11.53 -7.18
C ALA A 395 6.07 12.09 -7.90
N VAL A 396 6.19 13.28 -8.48
CA VAL A 396 5.10 13.93 -9.24
C VAL A 396 4.81 13.15 -10.52
N GLY A 397 5.83 12.77 -11.30
CA GLY A 397 5.67 12.01 -12.53
C GLY A 397 5.01 10.64 -12.28
N LEU A 398 5.46 9.92 -11.26
CA LEU A 398 4.86 8.65 -10.84
C LEU A 398 3.39 8.84 -10.40
N TYR A 399 3.10 9.86 -9.61
CA TYR A 399 1.75 10.17 -9.17
C TYR A 399 0.84 10.47 -10.36
N VAL A 400 1.28 11.37 -11.27
CA VAL A 400 0.51 11.72 -12.48
C VAL A 400 0.29 10.51 -13.36
N LEU A 401 1.31 9.66 -13.56
CA LEU A 401 1.19 8.42 -14.32
C LEU A 401 0.08 7.52 -13.77
N PHE A 402 0.02 7.35 -12.45
CA PHE A 402 -1.00 6.51 -11.81
C PHE A 402 -2.37 7.20 -11.63
N VAL A 403 -2.47 8.50 -11.78
CA VAL A 403 -3.76 9.20 -11.88
C VAL A 403 -4.33 9.10 -13.29
N VAL A 404 -3.51 9.41 -14.30
CA VAL A 404 -3.93 9.38 -15.71
C VAL A 404 -4.14 7.97 -16.22
N SER A 405 -3.25 7.03 -15.81
CA SER A 405 -3.28 5.63 -16.22
C SER A 405 -3.41 5.45 -17.75
N PRO A 406 -2.33 5.71 -18.51
CA PRO A 406 -2.37 5.76 -19.98
C PRO A 406 -2.85 4.46 -20.63
N ILE A 407 -2.82 3.35 -19.93
CA ILE A 407 -3.26 2.03 -20.40
C ILE A 407 -4.71 2.07 -20.92
N TRP A 408 -5.62 2.82 -20.24
CA TRP A 408 -7.03 2.84 -20.60
C TRP A 408 -7.38 3.73 -21.79
N PRO A 409 -6.93 5.01 -21.85
CA PRO A 409 -7.10 5.83 -23.05
C PRO A 409 -6.48 5.18 -24.28
N TYR A 410 -5.41 4.38 -24.09
CA TYR A 410 -4.78 3.64 -25.17
C TYR A 410 -5.66 2.46 -25.61
N GLU A 411 -6.09 1.58 -24.69
CA GLU A 411 -6.95 0.42 -24.97
C GLU A 411 -8.23 0.82 -25.70
N HIS A 412 -8.89 1.90 -25.29
CA HIS A 412 -10.13 2.37 -25.94
C HIS A 412 -9.92 2.96 -27.34
N ARG A 413 -8.69 3.26 -27.73
CA ARG A 413 -8.33 3.78 -29.05
C ARG A 413 -7.73 2.74 -29.98
N LEU A 414 -7.47 1.54 -29.44
CA LEU A 414 -6.99 0.44 -30.26
C LEU A 414 -8.10 0.07 -31.26
N PRO A 415 -7.79 0.03 -32.56
CA PRO A 415 -8.61 -0.72 -33.49
C PRO A 415 -8.62 -2.18 -33.02
N GLU A 416 -9.61 -2.97 -33.40
CA GLU A 416 -9.75 -4.42 -33.12
C GLU A 416 -8.57 -5.27 -33.67
N VAL A 417 -7.38 -4.72 -33.69
CA VAL A 417 -6.15 -5.30 -34.25
C VAL A 417 -5.18 -5.57 -33.11
N SER A 418 -4.42 -6.62 -33.27
CA SER A 418 -3.34 -7.07 -32.38
C SER A 418 -2.53 -5.90 -31.79
N HIS A 419 -2.27 -5.96 -30.49
CA HIS A 419 -1.41 -5.05 -29.71
C HIS A 419 -0.01 -4.80 -30.35
N TYR A 420 0.41 -5.63 -31.29
CA TYR A 420 1.71 -5.57 -32.01
C TYR A 420 1.70 -4.62 -33.21
N ALA A 421 0.54 -4.25 -33.73
CA ALA A 421 0.43 -3.31 -34.84
C ALA A 421 0.84 -1.89 -34.47
N ASP A 422 0.95 -1.58 -33.18
CA ASP A 422 1.08 -0.23 -32.65
C ASP A 422 2.52 0.22 -32.39
N GLY A 423 3.49 -0.64 -32.64
CA GLY A 423 4.92 -0.35 -32.52
C GLY A 423 5.37 0.05 -31.10
N LEU A 424 6.44 0.82 -31.02
CA LEU A 424 7.05 1.23 -29.76
C LEU A 424 6.11 2.10 -28.91
N TYR A 425 5.29 2.95 -29.54
CA TYR A 425 4.35 3.81 -28.81
C TYR A 425 3.30 2.99 -28.08
N GLY A 426 2.70 2.01 -28.73
CA GLY A 426 1.75 1.09 -28.14
C GLY A 426 2.36 0.29 -26.99
N ALA A 427 3.51 -0.33 -27.24
CA ALA A 427 4.23 -1.09 -26.23
C ALA A 427 4.55 -0.27 -24.96
N LEU A 428 4.85 1.02 -25.09
CA LEU A 428 5.08 1.91 -23.96
C LEU A 428 3.79 2.29 -23.22
N MET A 429 2.72 2.62 -23.95
CA MET A 429 1.45 3.06 -23.36
C MET A 429 0.76 1.94 -22.61
N GLU A 430 0.62 0.79 -23.24
CA GLU A 430 0.01 -0.41 -22.65
C GLU A 430 0.72 -0.94 -21.42
N ASN A 431 2.05 -0.87 -21.40
CA ASN A 431 2.86 -1.39 -20.34
C ASN A 431 3.35 -0.31 -19.36
N SER A 432 2.81 0.91 -19.46
CA SER A 432 3.34 2.08 -18.75
C SER A 432 3.40 1.90 -17.23
N LEU A 433 2.37 1.28 -16.61
CA LEU A 433 2.36 1.03 -15.17
C LEU A 433 3.31 -0.10 -14.79
N ALA A 434 3.37 -1.18 -15.59
CA ALA A 434 4.31 -2.29 -15.40
C ALA A 434 5.77 -1.79 -15.47
N LEU A 435 6.12 -1.02 -16.50
CA LEU A 435 7.44 -0.44 -16.66
C LEU A 435 7.81 0.47 -15.48
N ALA A 436 6.86 1.25 -14.98
CA ALA A 436 7.07 2.10 -13.81
C ALA A 436 7.37 1.28 -12.55
N ILE A 437 6.62 0.21 -12.26
CA ILE A 437 6.89 -0.62 -11.08
C ILE A 437 8.18 -1.44 -11.22
N ILE A 438 8.55 -1.92 -12.40
CA ILE A 438 9.84 -2.56 -12.67
C ILE A 438 10.97 -1.58 -12.38
N LEU A 439 10.86 -0.34 -12.88
CA LEU A 439 11.84 0.72 -12.61
C LEU A 439 11.92 1.05 -11.12
N LEU A 440 10.79 1.09 -10.40
CA LEU A 440 10.78 1.31 -8.96
C LEU A 440 11.49 0.18 -8.20
N VAL A 441 11.25 -1.09 -8.56
CA VAL A 441 11.98 -2.21 -7.95
C VAL A 441 13.48 -2.05 -8.16
N ALA A 442 13.92 -1.60 -9.33
CA ALA A 442 15.34 -1.41 -9.66
C ALA A 442 15.95 -0.13 -9.07
N ALA A 443 15.20 0.95 -8.87
CA ALA A 443 15.76 2.29 -8.64
C ALA A 443 15.13 3.09 -7.49
N LEU A 444 14.08 2.60 -6.79
CA LEU A 444 13.48 3.32 -5.68
C LEU A 444 14.55 3.61 -4.60
N PRO A 445 14.82 4.88 -4.23
CA PRO A 445 15.82 5.18 -3.22
C PRO A 445 15.34 4.75 -1.83
N TRP A 446 16.23 4.24 -1.01
CA TRP A 446 15.97 4.12 0.43
C TRP A 446 16.62 5.27 1.21
N ARG A 447 16.19 5.45 2.45
CA ARG A 447 16.48 6.62 3.28
C ARG A 447 17.12 6.14 4.59
N PRO A 448 18.45 6.01 4.65
CA PRO A 448 19.12 5.53 5.86
C PRO A 448 18.67 6.26 7.12
N GLY A 449 18.35 5.53 8.17
CA GLY A 449 17.88 6.06 9.45
C GLY A 449 16.48 6.71 9.39
N ALA A 450 15.59 6.32 8.45
CA ALA A 450 14.27 6.91 8.30
C ALA A 450 13.32 6.60 9.47
N GLU A 451 13.48 5.45 10.10
CA GLU A 451 12.59 4.93 11.14
C GLU A 451 12.38 5.86 12.35
N PRO A 452 13.44 6.45 12.95
CA PRO A 452 13.24 7.32 14.10
C PRO A 452 12.49 8.62 13.80
N ALA A 453 12.39 9.00 12.54
CA ALA A 453 11.68 10.23 12.16
C ALA A 453 10.17 10.19 12.48
N PHE A 454 9.60 9.01 12.69
CA PHE A 454 8.18 8.88 13.07
C PHE A 454 7.86 9.42 14.47
N TYR A 455 8.83 9.52 15.36
CA TYR A 455 8.55 9.71 16.78
C TYR A 455 9.35 10.79 17.51
N GLY A 456 10.04 11.62 16.82
CA GLY A 456 10.63 12.80 17.44
C GLY A 456 12.11 12.69 17.84
N ASP A 457 12.64 11.49 18.01
CA ASP A 457 14.05 11.32 18.34
C ASP A 457 14.86 11.05 17.08
N SER A 458 15.69 11.98 16.69
CA SER A 458 16.53 11.87 15.49
C SER A 458 17.79 11.07 15.82
N PRO A 459 18.10 9.97 15.09
CA PRO A 459 19.36 9.23 15.28
C PRO A 459 20.59 9.99 14.83
N ALA A 460 20.43 11.14 14.16
CA ALA A 460 21.55 11.99 13.80
C ALA A 460 22.45 12.37 14.99
N LEU A 461 21.92 12.26 16.22
CA LEU A 461 22.69 12.48 17.44
C LEU A 461 23.49 11.26 17.93
N HIS A 462 23.18 10.04 17.46
CA HIS A 462 23.92 8.84 17.87
C HIS A 462 25.19 8.61 17.03
N PHE A 463 25.17 8.96 15.75
CA PHE A 463 26.37 8.85 14.89
C PHE A 463 27.50 9.81 15.29
N THR A 464 27.17 10.98 15.84
CA THR A 464 28.17 11.94 16.35
C THR A 464 28.78 11.51 17.69
N ARG A 465 28.07 10.76 18.52
CA ARG A 465 28.64 10.29 19.80
C ARG A 465 29.61 9.12 19.66
N GLN A 466 29.43 8.24 18.67
CA GLN A 466 30.36 7.13 18.43
C GLN A 466 31.67 7.57 17.73
N ARG A 467 31.66 8.67 16.99
CA ARG A 467 32.91 9.23 16.37
C ARG A 467 33.79 10.02 17.32
N ASN A 468 33.26 10.47 18.45
CA ASN A 468 34.02 11.20 19.46
C ASN A 468 34.49 10.32 20.64
N ALA A 469 34.26 8.99 20.56
CA ALA A 469 34.67 8.01 21.55
C ALA A 469 35.64 6.94 20.99
N ALA A 470 36.22 7.18 19.80
CA ALA A 470 37.28 6.39 19.20
C ALA A 470 38.52 7.37 18.96
#